data_4c04a96eb439f83ceb111895d2e90651
#
_entry.id   4c04a96eb439f83ceb111895d2e90651
#
_cell.length_a   1.000
_cell.length_b   1.000
_cell.length_c   1.000
_cell.angle_alpha   90.00
_cell.angle_beta   90.00
_cell.angle_gamma   90.00
#
_symmetry.space_group_name_H-M   'P 1'
#
loop_
_entity.id
_entity.type
_entity.pdbx_description
1 polymer ?
#
loop_
_entity_poly.entity_id
_entity_poly.type
_entity_poly.pdbx_seq_one_letter_code
_entity_poly.pdbx_strand_id
1 'polypeptide(L)'
;MAKNDFQARQAERDQSHFDAGNEFGTQTTWDAVQLALRDPYVVGRKRWGSKKLARLYERTAYYKKYFHEAFTMSPEADVKQEEQDAMLREIWGDDHIPHKDRYPYQKQFSYKKSRKEWR
;
A
#
# COMPACT_ATOMS: atom_id res chain seq x y z
N MET A 1 -0.70 -37.57 3.26
CA MET A 1 0.03 -36.71 4.22
C MET A 1 1.22 -35.98 3.61
N ALA A 2 2.05 -36.64 2.80
CA ALA A 2 3.14 -35.99 2.08
C ALA A 2 2.69 -34.85 1.14
N LYS A 3 1.50 -34.99 0.55
CA LYS A 3 0.91 -33.95 -0.30
C LYS A 3 0.59 -32.65 0.44
N ASN A 4 0.07 -32.76 1.68
CA ASN A 4 -0.27 -31.59 2.48
C ASN A 4 0.97 -30.87 2.96
N ASP A 5 2.01 -31.61 3.33
CA ASP A 5 3.29 -31.03 3.75
C ASP A 5 3.98 -30.30 2.59
N PHE A 6 3.91 -30.86 1.39
CA PHE A 6 4.46 -30.24 0.20
C PHE A 6 3.75 -28.93 -0.14
N GLN A 7 2.42 -28.93 -0.09
CA GLN A 7 1.61 -27.73 -0.36
C GLN A 7 1.86 -26.65 0.68
N ALA A 8 1.97 -27.02 1.95
CA ALA A 8 2.27 -26.08 3.03
C ALA A 8 3.65 -25.43 2.84
N ARG A 9 4.67 -26.24 2.50
CA ARG A 9 6.01 -25.73 2.23
C ARG A 9 6.05 -24.81 1.00
N GLN A 10 5.28 -25.14 -0.04
CA GLN A 10 5.19 -24.30 -1.23
C GLN A 10 4.54 -22.96 -0.90
N ALA A 11 3.48 -22.96 -0.11
CA ALA A 11 2.81 -21.75 0.31
C ALA A 11 3.74 -20.85 1.16
N GLU A 12 4.52 -21.45 2.06
CA GLU A 12 5.52 -20.73 2.85
C GLU A 12 6.60 -20.10 1.97
N ARG A 13 7.09 -20.83 0.96
CA ARG A 13 8.08 -20.30 0.02
C ARG A 13 7.52 -19.13 -0.77
N ASP A 14 6.30 -19.26 -1.29
CA ASP A 14 5.64 -18.20 -2.07
C ASP A 14 5.44 -16.95 -1.22
N GLN A 15 5.02 -17.12 0.02
CA GLN A 15 4.87 -16.00 0.96
C GLN A 15 6.22 -15.34 1.26
N SER A 16 7.26 -16.13 1.48
CA SER A 16 8.61 -15.62 1.72
C SER A 16 9.15 -14.81 0.54
N HIS A 17 8.95 -15.29 -0.68
CA HIS A 17 9.34 -14.56 -1.89
C HIS A 17 8.54 -13.26 -2.06
N PHE A 18 7.26 -13.29 -1.78
CA PHE A 18 6.40 -12.11 -1.84
C PHE A 18 6.87 -11.06 -0.82
N ASP A 19 7.12 -11.47 0.42
CA ASP A 19 7.57 -10.57 1.50
C ASP A 19 8.92 -9.94 1.16
N ALA A 20 9.86 -10.71 0.64
CA ALA A 20 11.17 -10.21 0.23
C ALA A 20 11.06 -9.18 -0.91
N GLY A 21 10.21 -9.45 -1.91
CA GLY A 21 9.96 -8.52 -3.00
C GLY A 21 9.31 -7.24 -2.52
N ASN A 22 8.37 -7.34 -1.58
CA ASN A 22 7.68 -6.18 -1.00
C ASN A 22 8.65 -5.32 -0.18
N GLU A 23 9.52 -5.92 0.60
CA GLU A 23 10.57 -5.20 1.35
C GLU A 23 11.53 -4.49 0.42
N PHE A 24 11.98 -5.16 -0.63
CA PHE A 24 12.86 -4.58 -1.64
C PHE A 24 12.21 -3.37 -2.31
N GLY A 25 10.96 -3.50 -2.75
CA GLY A 25 10.22 -2.40 -3.39
C GLY A 25 10.02 -1.23 -2.44
N THR A 26 9.71 -1.49 -1.19
CA THR A 26 9.54 -0.46 -0.17
C THR A 26 10.86 0.29 0.07
N GLN A 27 11.96 -0.43 0.20
CA GLN A 27 13.26 0.19 0.44
C GLN A 27 13.73 1.03 -0.75
N THR A 28 13.61 0.52 -1.97
CA THR A 28 14.01 1.25 -3.17
C THR A 28 13.19 2.51 -3.37
N THR A 29 11.88 2.43 -3.10
CA THR A 29 10.99 3.60 -3.17
C THR A 29 11.37 4.62 -2.10
N TRP A 30 11.62 4.18 -0.88
CA TRP A 30 12.02 5.06 0.22
C TRP A 30 13.34 5.78 -0.08
N ASP A 31 14.32 5.06 -0.61
CA ASP A 31 15.59 5.66 -1.02
C ASP A 31 15.38 6.76 -2.07
N ALA A 32 14.56 6.49 -3.08
CA ALA A 32 14.24 7.44 -4.14
C ALA A 32 13.51 8.68 -3.59
N VAL A 33 12.55 8.48 -2.68
CA VAL A 33 11.81 9.58 -2.06
C VAL A 33 12.74 10.49 -1.25
N GLN A 34 13.65 9.91 -0.48
CA GLN A 34 14.63 10.69 0.27
C GLN A 34 15.49 11.58 -0.63
N LEU A 35 15.95 11.02 -1.75
CA LEU A 35 16.74 11.77 -2.72
C LEU A 35 15.91 12.86 -3.41
N ALA A 36 14.68 12.57 -3.76
CA ALA A 36 13.77 13.54 -4.39
C ALA A 36 13.49 14.72 -3.47
N LEU A 37 13.41 14.52 -2.16
CA LEU A 37 13.14 15.58 -1.19
C LEU A 37 14.38 16.44 -0.90
N ARG A 38 15.51 16.11 -1.52
CA ARG A 38 16.70 16.96 -1.52
C ARG A 38 16.96 17.61 -2.88
N ASP A 39 16.13 17.28 -3.86
CA ASP A 39 16.25 17.83 -5.21
C ASP A 39 15.61 19.22 -5.27
N PRO A 40 16.33 20.26 -5.74
CA PRO A 40 15.78 21.61 -5.85
C PRO A 40 14.53 21.70 -6.72
N TYR A 41 14.38 20.81 -7.68
CA TYR A 41 13.17 20.75 -8.52
C TYR A 41 11.93 20.45 -7.71
N VAL A 42 12.06 19.65 -6.65
CA VAL A 42 10.95 19.24 -5.77
C VAL A 42 10.73 20.24 -4.63
N VAL A 43 11.78 20.60 -3.92
CA VAL A 43 11.68 21.36 -2.66
C VAL A 43 12.20 22.79 -2.76
N GLY A 44 12.67 23.20 -3.94
CA GLY A 44 13.24 24.52 -4.12
C GLY A 44 14.57 24.68 -3.35
N ARG A 45 14.73 25.80 -2.65
CA ARG A 45 15.97 26.10 -1.93
C ARG A 45 16.08 25.40 -0.57
N LYS A 46 14.97 24.91 -0.03
CA LYS A 46 14.94 24.30 1.30
C LYS A 46 15.00 22.78 1.18
N ARG A 47 16.20 22.24 1.09
CA ARG A 47 16.41 20.80 1.09
C ARG A 47 16.05 20.19 2.45
N TRP A 48 15.41 19.05 2.41
CA TRP A 48 15.05 18.33 3.63
C TRP A 48 16.28 17.67 4.24
N GLY A 49 16.47 17.86 5.54
CA GLY A 49 17.52 17.18 6.29
C GLY A 49 17.00 15.93 7.00
N SER A 50 17.88 15.30 7.76
CA SER A 50 17.59 14.04 8.44
C SER A 50 16.40 14.10 9.40
N LYS A 51 16.20 15.22 10.09
CA LYS A 51 15.08 15.37 11.02
C LYS A 51 13.73 15.31 10.33
N LYS A 52 13.56 16.04 9.22
CA LYS A 52 12.31 16.00 8.44
C LYS A 52 12.11 14.64 7.78
N LEU A 53 13.17 14.03 7.27
CA LEU A 53 13.12 12.70 6.67
C LEU A 53 12.71 11.64 7.70
N ALA A 54 13.22 11.73 8.93
CA ALA A 54 12.81 10.84 10.01
C ALA A 54 11.32 10.99 10.33
N ARG A 55 10.82 12.21 10.40
CA ARG A 55 9.38 12.47 10.61
C ARG A 55 8.53 11.93 9.46
N LEU A 56 8.99 12.11 8.23
CA LEU A 56 8.30 11.56 7.07
C LEU A 56 8.23 10.03 7.16
N TYR A 57 9.31 9.38 7.52
CA TYR A 57 9.35 7.93 7.69
C TYR A 57 8.34 7.46 8.75
N GLU A 58 8.31 8.11 9.91
CA GLU A 58 7.38 7.79 10.99
C GLU A 58 5.92 7.92 10.54
N ARG A 59 5.58 9.01 9.86
CA ARG A 59 4.21 9.23 9.40
C ARG A 59 3.84 8.31 8.24
N THR A 60 4.78 7.99 7.38
CA THR A 60 4.56 7.01 6.31
C THR A 60 4.22 5.64 6.90
N ALA A 61 4.98 5.21 7.90
CA ALA A 61 4.71 3.95 8.60
C ALA A 61 3.34 3.97 9.30
N TYR A 62 2.98 5.10 9.91
CA TYR A 62 1.67 5.30 10.52
C TYR A 62 0.53 5.11 9.52
N TYR A 63 0.61 5.76 8.36
CA TYR A 63 -0.44 5.67 7.35
C TYR A 63 -0.50 4.30 6.70
N LYS A 64 0.62 3.63 6.50
CA LYS A 64 0.63 2.25 6.02
C LYS A 64 -0.11 1.32 6.97
N LYS A 65 0.11 1.47 8.26
CA LYS A 65 -0.56 0.67 9.29
C LYS A 65 -2.05 1.03 9.37
N TYR A 66 -2.37 2.31 9.36
CA TYR A 66 -3.75 2.81 9.46
C TYR A 66 -4.61 2.32 8.31
N PHE A 67 -4.07 2.32 7.08
CA PHE A 67 -4.80 1.89 5.89
C PHE A 67 -4.52 0.45 5.49
N HIS A 68 -3.91 -0.35 6.37
CA HIS A 68 -3.60 -1.75 6.05
C HIS A 68 -4.84 -2.53 5.62
N GLU A 69 -5.98 -2.32 6.29
CA GLU A 69 -7.22 -3.02 5.98
C GLU A 69 -7.76 -2.74 4.58
N ALA A 70 -7.39 -1.60 3.97
CA ALA A 70 -7.75 -1.31 2.58
C ALA A 70 -7.24 -2.36 1.59
N PHE A 71 -6.20 -3.09 1.97
CA PHE A 71 -5.54 -4.10 1.14
C PHE A 71 -5.87 -5.53 1.56
N THR A 72 -6.84 -5.70 2.46
CA THR A 72 -7.27 -7.01 2.95
C THR A 72 -8.61 -7.39 2.32
N MET A 73 -9.03 -8.62 2.58
CA MET A 73 -10.35 -9.12 2.17
C MET A 73 -11.40 -8.92 3.27
N SER A 74 -11.15 -8.01 4.23
CA SER A 74 -12.09 -7.75 5.30
C SER A 74 -13.26 -6.88 4.83
N PRO A 75 -14.42 -6.93 5.51
CA PRO A 75 -15.55 -6.05 5.19
C PRO A 75 -15.24 -4.56 5.36
N GLU A 76 -14.24 -4.22 6.18
CA GLU A 76 -13.80 -2.86 6.43
C GLU A 76 -12.92 -2.29 5.32
N ALA A 77 -12.49 -3.15 4.37
CA ALA A 77 -11.63 -2.74 3.27
C ALA A 77 -12.21 -1.58 2.47
N ASP A 78 -13.50 -1.66 2.12
CA ASP A 78 -14.17 -0.63 1.33
C ASP A 78 -14.19 0.72 2.05
N VAL A 79 -14.44 0.70 3.35
CA VAL A 79 -14.46 1.92 4.18
C VAL A 79 -13.08 2.55 4.22
N LYS A 80 -12.03 1.75 4.40
CA LYS A 80 -10.65 2.25 4.45
C LYS A 80 -10.18 2.76 3.08
N GLN A 81 -10.60 2.11 2.00
CA GLN A 81 -10.31 2.57 0.64
C GLN A 81 -10.94 3.92 0.36
N GLU A 82 -12.21 4.12 0.74
CA GLU A 82 -12.91 5.38 0.57
C GLU A 82 -12.29 6.50 1.41
N GLU A 83 -11.94 6.19 2.64
CA GLU A 83 -11.28 7.16 3.52
C GLU A 83 -9.94 7.62 2.95
N GLN A 84 -9.12 6.68 2.48
CA GLN A 84 -7.84 6.99 1.86
C GLN A 84 -8.03 7.80 0.58
N ASP A 85 -8.99 7.40 -0.26
CA ASP A 85 -9.29 8.12 -1.50
C ASP A 85 -9.74 9.56 -1.22
N ALA A 86 -10.54 9.78 -0.18
CA ALA A 86 -10.97 11.12 0.20
C ALA A 86 -9.77 12.00 0.59
N MET A 87 -8.84 11.46 1.38
CA MET A 87 -7.63 12.19 1.78
C MET A 87 -6.73 12.51 0.59
N LEU A 88 -6.54 11.56 -0.31
CA LEU A 88 -5.72 11.77 -1.51
C LEU A 88 -6.38 12.73 -2.49
N ARG A 89 -7.70 12.72 -2.58
CA ARG A 89 -8.45 13.66 -3.43
C ARG A 89 -8.27 15.10 -2.99
N GLU A 90 -8.12 15.35 -1.70
CA GLU A 90 -7.81 16.69 -1.20
C GLU A 90 -6.49 17.22 -1.78
N ILE A 91 -5.53 16.33 -2.04
CA ILE A 91 -4.23 16.69 -2.61
C ILE A 91 -4.33 16.89 -4.13
N TRP A 92 -5.00 15.97 -4.83
CA TRP A 92 -4.96 15.87 -6.29
C TRP A 92 -6.16 16.51 -6.99
N GLY A 93 -7.28 16.71 -6.28
CA GLY A 93 -8.50 17.23 -6.90
C GLY A 93 -8.99 16.35 -8.04
N ASP A 94 -9.20 16.97 -9.21
CA ASP A 94 -9.69 16.25 -10.39
C ASP A 94 -8.68 15.24 -10.96
N ASP A 95 -7.40 15.37 -10.63
CA ASP A 95 -6.36 14.44 -11.06
C ASP A 95 -6.24 13.20 -10.17
N HIS A 96 -7.11 13.09 -9.17
CA HIS A 96 -7.11 11.95 -8.26
C HIS A 96 -7.41 10.63 -8.99
N ILE A 97 -6.61 9.60 -8.68
CA ILE A 97 -6.78 8.25 -9.20
C ILE A 97 -7.39 7.38 -8.09
N PRO A 98 -8.61 6.85 -8.26
CA PRO A 98 -9.25 6.05 -7.21
C PRO A 98 -8.53 4.74 -6.94
N HIS A 99 -8.77 4.16 -5.77
CA HIS A 99 -8.09 2.96 -5.28
C HIS A 99 -8.10 1.82 -6.31
N LYS A 100 -9.25 1.54 -6.90
CA LYS A 100 -9.40 0.45 -7.88
C LYS A 100 -8.49 0.61 -9.10
N ASP A 101 -8.18 1.85 -9.47
CA ASP A 101 -7.32 2.16 -10.61
C ASP A 101 -5.84 2.20 -10.22
N ARG A 102 -5.54 2.57 -8.96
CA ARG A 102 -4.18 2.49 -8.44
C ARG A 102 -3.74 1.05 -8.17
N TYR A 103 -4.69 0.18 -7.83
CA TYR A 103 -4.43 -1.24 -7.49
C TYR A 103 -5.35 -2.16 -8.29
N PRO A 104 -5.20 -2.21 -9.63
CA PRO A 104 -6.14 -2.92 -10.50
C PRO A 104 -6.14 -4.45 -10.30
N TYR A 105 -5.07 -4.99 -9.75
CA TYR A 105 -4.94 -6.44 -9.53
C TYR A 105 -5.33 -6.89 -8.12
N GLN A 106 -5.70 -5.95 -7.25
CA GLN A 106 -6.13 -6.30 -5.91
C GLN A 106 -7.52 -6.93 -5.94
N LYS A 107 -7.67 -8.10 -5.30
CA LYS A 107 -8.99 -8.68 -5.07
C LYS A 107 -9.68 -7.86 -3.99
N GLN A 108 -10.88 -7.39 -4.30
CA GLN A 108 -11.66 -6.60 -3.37
C GLN A 108 -12.78 -7.43 -2.78
N PHE A 109 -13.00 -7.27 -1.47
CA PHE A 109 -14.18 -7.80 -0.83
C PHE A 109 -15.38 -6.97 -1.26
N SER A 110 -16.41 -7.64 -1.82
CA SER A 110 -17.64 -6.99 -2.19
C SER A 110 -18.79 -7.73 -1.56
N TYR A 111 -19.47 -7.10 -0.65
CA TYR A 111 -20.65 -7.67 0.01
C TYR A 111 -21.77 -7.95 -1.00
N LYS A 112 -21.99 -7.05 -1.92
CA LYS A 112 -23.00 -7.21 -2.97
C LYS A 112 -22.68 -8.36 -3.91
N LYS A 113 -21.42 -8.52 -4.28
CA LYS A 113 -20.96 -9.60 -5.15
C LYS A 113 -21.09 -10.94 -4.45
N SER A 114 -20.71 -11.00 -3.19
CA SER A 114 -20.85 -12.18 -2.36
C SER A 114 -22.32 -12.66 -2.27
N ARG A 115 -23.24 -11.73 -2.12
CA ARG A 115 -24.68 -12.05 -2.12
C ARG A 115 -25.17 -12.63 -3.45
N LYS A 116 -24.67 -12.12 -4.56
CA LYS A 116 -25.02 -12.63 -5.89
C LYS A 116 -24.46 -14.02 -6.13
N GLU A 117 -23.29 -14.32 -5.64
CA GLU A 117 -22.67 -15.64 -5.78
C GLU A 117 -23.41 -16.71 -4.96
N TRP A 118 -24.09 -16.33 -3.90
CA TRP A 118 -24.84 -17.23 -3.03
C TRP A 118 -26.26 -17.53 -3.54
N ARG A 119 -26.68 -16.88 -4.59
CA ARG A 119 -27.96 -17.15 -5.28
C ARG A 119 -27.70 -18.00 -6.51
#